data_e2c4d8eb88612415903999c65f620393
#
_entry.id   e2c4d8eb88612415903999c65f620393
#
_cell.length_a   1.000
_cell.length_b   1.000
_cell.length_c   1.000
_cell.angle_alpha   90.00
_cell.angle_beta   90.00
_cell.angle_gamma   90.00
#
_symmetry.space_group_name_H-M   'P 1'
#
loop_
_entity.id
_entity.type
_entity.pdbx_description
1 polymer ?
#
loop_
_entity_poly.entity_id
_entity_poly.type
_entity_poly.pdbx_seq_one_letter_code
_entity_poly.pdbx_strand_id
1 'polypeptide(L)'
;SQWGIMSFFGRVAYNFDSKYLLTANIRADGSSKLHPDHRWGVFPSFSAAWRISSEKFMEDLTWIDDLKLRGGWGQTGNQSGIGDYAYLQRYNIGRIEWFKKGEEGDKTDYANAVPTISQANLRTSDLTWETTTQTNIGLDLTVLNGRLTFNADYYYKKTKNMLMNVSLPAGAAAATSIARNEGEMVNKGFEFSISSKNFRGCLLYTSPSPRDMRRSR
;
A
#
# COMPACT_ATOMS: atom_id res chain seq x y z
N SER A 1 -8.42 19.97 9.62
CA SER A 1 -7.13 19.92 8.89
C SER A 1 -7.40 19.58 7.44
N GLN A 2 -6.64 20.16 6.53
CA GLN A 2 -6.72 19.88 5.10
C GLN A 2 -5.35 19.44 4.63
N TRP A 3 -5.30 18.37 3.85
CA TRP A 3 -4.07 17.92 3.19
C TRP A 3 -4.35 17.66 1.71
N GLY A 4 -3.34 17.71 0.90
CA GLY A 4 -3.44 17.48 -0.53
C GLY A 4 -2.29 16.63 -1.05
N ILE A 5 -2.55 15.89 -2.13
CA ILE A 5 -1.56 15.16 -2.90
C ILE A 5 -1.66 15.59 -4.36
N MET A 6 -0.52 15.75 -5.00
CA MET A 6 -0.42 16.00 -6.43
C MET A 6 0.39 14.86 -7.04
N SER A 7 -0.10 14.27 -8.11
CA SER A 7 0.52 13.12 -8.74
C SER A 7 0.67 13.32 -10.24
N PHE A 8 1.84 12.96 -10.75
CA PHE A 8 2.12 12.84 -12.18
C PHE A 8 2.48 11.41 -12.48
N PHE A 9 1.97 10.87 -13.56
CA PHE A 9 2.30 9.51 -13.96
C PHE A 9 2.51 9.38 -15.46
N GLY A 10 3.38 8.47 -15.86
CA GLY A 10 3.61 8.06 -17.22
C GLY A 10 3.64 6.54 -17.32
N ARG A 11 3.09 6.00 -18.39
CA ARG A 11 3.07 4.57 -18.68
C ARG A 11 3.43 4.31 -20.11
N VAL A 12 4.32 3.34 -20.33
CA VAL A 12 4.65 2.78 -21.65
C VAL A 12 4.37 1.28 -21.59
N ALA A 13 3.61 0.78 -22.56
CA ALA A 13 3.32 -0.63 -22.71
C ALA A 13 3.71 -1.06 -24.12
N TYR A 14 4.47 -2.13 -24.22
CA TYR A 14 4.93 -2.70 -25.46
C TYR A 14 4.52 -4.17 -25.54
N ASN A 15 3.90 -4.53 -26.65
CA ASN A 15 3.50 -5.89 -26.93
C ASN A 15 4.08 -6.28 -28.30
N PHE A 16 4.95 -7.28 -28.30
CA PHE A 16 5.53 -7.82 -29.52
C PHE A 16 4.98 -9.22 -29.78
N ASP A 17 4.25 -9.37 -30.88
CA ASP A 17 3.68 -10.62 -31.36
C ASP A 17 2.85 -11.41 -30.32
N SER A 18 2.27 -10.71 -29.36
CA SER A 18 1.61 -11.31 -28.19
C SER A 18 2.47 -12.30 -27.40
N LYS A 19 3.78 -12.37 -27.68
CA LYS A 19 4.77 -13.22 -27.02
C LYS A 19 5.49 -12.51 -25.90
N TYR A 20 5.92 -11.27 -26.18
CA TYR A 20 6.67 -10.46 -25.22
C TYR A 20 5.87 -9.24 -24.84
N LEU A 21 5.50 -9.15 -23.58
CA LEU A 21 4.76 -8.02 -23.04
C LEU A 21 5.65 -7.28 -22.03
N LEU A 22 5.88 -6.01 -22.28
CA LEU A 22 6.68 -5.17 -21.41
C LEU A 22 5.84 -3.95 -20.98
N THR A 23 5.91 -3.60 -19.72
CA THR A 23 5.27 -2.38 -19.21
C THR A 23 6.23 -1.67 -18.28
N ALA A 24 6.41 -0.38 -18.49
CA ALA A 24 7.12 0.50 -17.59
C ALA A 24 6.20 1.62 -17.15
N ASN A 25 6.20 1.92 -15.85
CA ASN A 25 5.46 3.04 -15.29
C ASN A 25 6.39 3.87 -14.43
N ILE A 26 6.15 5.17 -14.39
CA ILE A 26 6.76 6.08 -13.46
C ILE A 26 5.68 6.96 -12.84
N ARG A 27 5.73 7.16 -11.54
CA ARG A 27 4.82 8.02 -10.80
C ARG A 27 5.62 8.93 -9.88
N ALA A 28 5.30 10.21 -9.91
CA ALA A 28 5.83 11.21 -9.01
C ALA A 28 4.68 11.77 -8.18
N ASP A 29 4.77 11.61 -6.86
CA ASP A 29 3.75 12.04 -5.91
C ASP A 29 4.31 13.11 -4.98
N GLY A 30 3.60 14.22 -4.86
CA GLY A 30 3.93 15.31 -3.94
C GLY A 30 2.87 15.46 -2.85
N SER A 31 3.26 15.36 -1.59
CA SER A 31 2.36 15.44 -0.44
C SER A 31 2.57 16.68 0.41
N SER A 32 1.48 17.33 0.80
CA SER A 32 1.51 18.45 1.74
C SER A 32 1.80 18.04 3.19
N LYS A 33 1.77 16.75 3.51
CA LYS A 33 2.09 16.22 4.84
C LYS A 33 3.58 16.26 5.15
N LEU A 34 4.43 16.28 4.11
CA LEU A 34 5.87 16.30 4.22
C LEU A 34 6.45 17.70 4.03
N HIS A 35 7.67 17.90 4.56
CA HIS A 35 8.40 19.15 4.38
C HIS A 35 8.60 19.47 2.89
N PRO A 36 8.57 20.75 2.45
CA PRO A 36 8.76 21.13 1.06
C PRO A 36 9.94 20.47 0.36
N ASP A 37 11.07 20.30 1.07
CA ASP A 37 12.30 19.71 0.51
C ASP A 37 12.20 18.19 0.29
N HIS A 38 11.31 17.50 1.00
CA HIS A 38 11.11 16.04 0.95
C HIS A 38 9.71 15.62 0.49
N ARG A 39 8.96 16.57 -0.03
CA ARG A 39 7.56 16.41 -0.43
C ARG A 39 7.37 15.45 -1.58
N TRP A 40 8.31 15.41 -2.53
CA TRP A 40 8.19 14.63 -3.74
C TRP A 40 8.85 13.26 -3.61
N GLY A 41 8.09 12.22 -3.94
CA GLY A 41 8.57 10.84 -4.11
C GLY A 41 8.39 10.39 -5.55
N VAL A 42 9.38 9.65 -6.08
CA VAL A 42 9.32 9.06 -7.42
C VAL A 42 9.32 7.55 -7.29
N PHE A 43 8.32 6.91 -7.90
CA PHE A 43 8.04 5.49 -7.76
C PHE A 43 8.00 4.83 -9.14
N PRO A 44 9.13 4.30 -9.62
CA PRO A 44 9.17 3.55 -10.86
C PRO A 44 8.65 2.12 -10.68
N SER A 45 8.10 1.55 -11.76
CA SER A 45 7.77 0.13 -11.81
C SER A 45 7.95 -0.42 -13.23
N PHE A 46 8.32 -1.69 -13.29
CA PHE A 46 8.56 -2.41 -14.53
C PHE A 46 7.96 -3.81 -14.42
N SER A 47 7.33 -4.28 -15.49
CA SER A 47 6.88 -5.67 -15.61
C SER A 47 7.16 -6.22 -16.99
N ALA A 48 7.49 -7.50 -17.03
CA ALA A 48 7.72 -8.26 -18.24
C ALA A 48 6.95 -9.57 -18.16
N ALA A 49 6.39 -9.99 -19.30
CA ALA A 49 5.81 -11.31 -19.44
C ALA A 49 6.22 -11.91 -20.77
N TRP A 50 6.55 -13.19 -20.74
CA TRP A 50 6.90 -13.99 -21.90
C TRP A 50 5.94 -15.16 -22.01
N ARG A 51 5.18 -15.19 -23.11
CA ARG A 51 4.30 -16.30 -23.43
C ARG A 51 5.09 -17.36 -24.20
N ILE A 52 5.60 -18.32 -23.47
CA ILE A 52 6.47 -19.39 -23.96
C ILE A 52 5.67 -20.30 -24.92
N SER A 53 4.40 -20.54 -24.62
CA SER A 53 3.51 -21.39 -25.46
C SER A 53 3.34 -20.88 -26.88
N SER A 54 3.61 -19.60 -27.14
CA SER A 54 3.53 -19.02 -28.48
C SER A 54 4.84 -19.15 -29.28
N GLU A 55 5.87 -19.79 -28.74
CA GLU A 55 7.14 -20.00 -29.40
C GLU A 55 7.11 -21.24 -30.32
N LYS A 56 7.85 -21.22 -31.43
CA LYS A 56 7.90 -22.31 -32.42
C LYS A 56 8.32 -23.64 -31.82
N PHE A 57 9.22 -23.65 -30.83
CA PHE A 57 9.70 -24.89 -30.19
C PHE A 57 8.64 -25.55 -29.30
N MET A 58 7.52 -24.84 -29.02
CA MET A 58 6.41 -25.37 -28.21
C MET A 58 5.27 -25.92 -29.07
N GLU A 59 5.28 -25.75 -30.40
CA GLU A 59 4.21 -26.18 -31.30
C GLU A 59 3.92 -27.69 -31.21
N ASP A 60 4.94 -28.50 -30.94
CA ASP A 60 4.82 -29.95 -30.81
C ASP A 60 4.17 -30.40 -29.48
N LEU A 61 4.11 -29.52 -28.49
CA LEU A 61 3.59 -29.81 -27.14
C LEU A 61 2.10 -29.49 -27.05
N THR A 62 1.27 -30.24 -27.77
CA THR A 62 -0.18 -29.97 -27.90
C THR A 62 -0.98 -30.09 -26.60
N TRP A 63 -0.42 -30.64 -25.53
CA TRP A 63 -1.07 -30.75 -24.20
C TRP A 63 -0.93 -29.50 -23.35
N ILE A 64 -0.02 -28.56 -23.72
CA ILE A 64 0.15 -27.27 -23.09
C ILE A 64 -0.65 -26.22 -23.86
N ASP A 65 -1.68 -25.68 -23.26
CA ASP A 65 -2.52 -24.65 -23.89
C ASP A 65 -1.91 -23.25 -23.74
N ASP A 66 -1.42 -22.92 -22.55
CA ASP A 66 -0.74 -21.65 -22.28
C ASP A 66 0.35 -21.85 -21.22
N LEU A 67 1.53 -21.36 -21.53
CA LEU A 67 2.66 -21.29 -20.61
C LEU A 67 3.24 -19.90 -20.66
N LYS A 68 3.16 -19.18 -19.54
CA LYS A 68 3.59 -17.80 -19.46
C LYS A 68 4.43 -17.56 -18.20
N LEU A 69 5.62 -17.04 -18.43
CA LEU A 69 6.50 -16.54 -17.37
C LEU A 69 6.28 -15.04 -17.23
N ARG A 70 6.15 -14.57 -16.00
CA ARG A 70 5.97 -13.15 -15.70
C ARG A 70 6.91 -12.71 -14.58
N GLY A 71 7.39 -11.48 -14.69
CA GLY A 71 8.23 -10.86 -13.68
C GLY A 71 7.85 -9.39 -13.54
N GLY A 72 7.95 -8.89 -12.33
CA GLY A 72 7.66 -7.50 -12.04
C GLY A 72 8.51 -6.99 -10.88
N TRP A 73 8.88 -5.74 -10.98
CA TRP A 73 9.54 -4.98 -9.94
C TRP A 73 8.93 -3.59 -9.89
N GLY A 74 8.72 -3.07 -8.68
CA GLY A 74 8.19 -1.73 -8.55
C GLY A 74 8.34 -1.17 -7.15
N GLN A 75 8.25 0.15 -7.09
CA GLN A 75 8.25 0.90 -5.85
C GLN A 75 6.92 1.62 -5.66
N THR A 76 6.48 1.70 -4.40
CA THR A 76 5.29 2.47 -4.00
C THR A 76 5.62 3.28 -2.75
N GLY A 77 5.11 4.51 -2.70
CA GLY A 77 5.21 5.39 -1.54
C GLY A 77 3.98 5.29 -0.65
N ASN A 78 4.20 5.39 0.65
CA ASN A 78 3.15 5.50 1.64
C ASN A 78 3.40 6.71 2.55
N GLN A 79 2.35 7.43 2.91
CA GLN A 79 2.37 8.56 3.83
C GLN A 79 1.35 8.43 4.97
N SER A 80 0.68 7.27 5.07
CA SER A 80 -0.44 7.09 6.00
C SER A 80 -0.02 7.11 7.48
N GLY A 81 1.26 6.85 7.76
CA GLY A 81 1.80 6.81 9.11
C GLY A 81 2.01 8.17 9.77
N ILE A 82 1.80 9.29 9.06
CA ILE A 82 2.03 10.64 9.58
C ILE A 82 0.75 11.47 9.60
N GLY A 83 0.65 12.31 10.63
CA GLY A 83 -0.41 13.31 10.73
C GLY A 83 -0.23 14.47 9.75
N ASP A 84 -1.28 15.27 9.57
CA ASP A 84 -1.22 16.46 8.73
C ASP A 84 -0.22 17.46 9.32
N TYR A 85 0.69 17.94 8.46
CA TYR A 85 1.73 18.91 8.87
C TYR A 85 2.64 18.42 10.01
N ALA A 86 2.96 17.12 10.07
CA ALA A 86 3.80 16.53 11.11
C ALA A 86 5.20 17.16 11.19
N TYR A 87 5.68 17.75 10.09
CA TYR A 87 6.97 18.45 10.03
C TYR A 87 6.97 19.81 10.75
N LEU A 88 5.78 20.36 11.08
CA LEU A 88 5.67 21.62 11.82
C LEU A 88 5.63 21.35 13.32
N GLN A 89 6.29 22.22 14.08
CA GLN A 89 6.14 22.27 15.52
C GLN A 89 4.79 22.87 15.87
N ARG A 90 4.03 22.19 16.70
CA ARG A 90 2.71 22.65 17.17
C ARG A 90 2.71 22.81 18.68
N TYR A 91 1.89 23.73 19.13
CA TYR A 91 1.69 24.02 20.55
C TYR A 91 0.22 23.84 20.89
N ASN A 92 -0.05 23.24 22.04
CA ASN A 92 -1.36 23.22 22.64
C ASN A 92 -1.47 24.41 23.59
N ILE A 93 -2.55 25.16 23.44
CA ILE A 93 -2.91 26.22 24.39
C ILE A 93 -3.87 25.57 25.36
N GLY A 94 -3.49 25.50 26.60
CA GLY A 94 -4.26 24.96 27.70
C GLY A 94 -4.46 26.02 28.80
N ARG A 95 -5.10 25.63 29.84
CA ARG A 95 -5.21 26.41 31.06
C ARG A 95 -4.82 25.52 32.24
N ILE A 96 -3.95 26.00 33.13
CA ILE A 96 -3.68 25.33 34.39
C ILE A 96 -4.54 26.06 35.45
N GLU A 97 -5.40 25.30 36.06
CA GLU A 97 -6.08 25.73 37.27
C GLU A 97 -5.13 25.52 38.45
N TRP A 98 -4.65 26.59 39.04
CA TRP A 98 -3.99 26.51 40.32
C TRP A 98 -5.09 26.29 41.37
N PHE A 99 -5.07 25.11 42.00
CA PHE A 99 -5.98 24.82 43.08
C PHE A 99 -5.80 25.85 44.21
N LYS A 100 -6.70 26.79 44.32
CA LYS A 100 -6.94 27.44 45.62
C LYS A 100 -7.47 26.33 46.52
N LYS A 101 -6.67 25.96 47.51
CA LYS A 101 -7.12 25.16 48.64
C LYS A 101 -8.13 26.03 49.43
N GLY A 102 -9.38 25.93 49.09
CA GLY A 102 -10.45 26.74 49.70
C GLY A 102 -11.78 26.17 49.28
N GLU A 103 -12.41 25.48 50.19
CA GLU A 103 -13.84 25.14 50.26
C GLU A 103 -14.38 24.20 49.16
N GLU A 104 -14.71 23.01 49.61
CA GLU A 104 -15.50 22.01 48.96
C GLU A 104 -16.85 22.61 48.53
N GLY A 105 -17.00 22.90 47.23
CA GLY A 105 -18.29 23.29 46.66
C GLY A 105 -18.30 24.35 45.57
N ASP A 106 -17.25 25.11 45.36
CA ASP A 106 -17.26 26.17 44.33
C ASP A 106 -16.71 25.63 42.99
N LYS A 107 -17.65 25.24 42.14
CA LYS A 107 -17.38 24.86 40.77
C LYS A 107 -17.04 26.11 39.97
N THR A 108 -15.77 26.20 39.55
CA THR A 108 -15.37 27.03 38.42
C THR A 108 -15.27 28.54 38.62
N ASP A 109 -14.30 28.99 39.39
CA ASP A 109 -13.78 30.33 39.16
C ASP A 109 -12.67 30.27 38.07
N TYR A 110 -13.09 30.29 36.80
CA TYR A 110 -12.17 30.37 35.66
C TYR A 110 -11.40 31.69 35.59
N ALA A 111 -11.69 32.64 36.48
CA ALA A 111 -11.06 33.95 36.52
C ALA A 111 -9.54 33.88 36.87
N ASN A 112 -9.10 32.80 37.50
CA ASN A 112 -7.70 32.60 37.89
C ASN A 112 -6.95 31.53 37.08
N ALA A 113 -7.54 31.06 35.98
CA ALA A 113 -6.86 30.08 35.12
C ALA A 113 -5.71 30.75 34.33
N VAL A 114 -4.48 30.30 34.56
CA VAL A 114 -3.32 30.79 33.85
C VAL A 114 -3.22 30.08 32.48
N PRO A 115 -3.17 30.82 31.37
CA PRO A 115 -2.96 30.22 30.07
C PRO A 115 -1.58 29.53 30.04
N THR A 116 -1.57 28.28 29.57
CA THR A 116 -0.35 27.52 29.42
C THR A 116 -0.14 27.16 27.96
N ILE A 117 1.10 27.16 27.55
CA ILE A 117 1.51 26.72 26.23
C ILE A 117 2.38 25.47 26.45
N SER A 118 1.91 24.33 25.95
CA SER A 118 2.67 23.09 25.94
C SER A 118 2.99 22.68 24.51
N GLN A 119 4.15 22.10 24.30
CA GLN A 119 4.57 21.61 23.00
C GLN A 119 3.79 20.32 22.67
N ALA A 120 3.04 20.33 21.57
CA ALA A 120 2.23 19.18 21.15
C ALA A 120 3.05 18.10 20.44
N ASN A 121 4.04 18.54 19.65
CA ASN A 121 4.97 17.66 18.92
C ASN A 121 6.30 18.35 18.71
N LEU A 122 7.34 17.56 18.44
CA LEU A 122 8.62 18.08 18.00
C LEU A 122 8.61 18.31 16.48
N ARG A 123 9.40 19.30 16.04
CA ARG A 123 9.62 19.51 14.60
C ARG A 123 10.40 18.36 14.02
N THR A 124 9.94 17.82 12.89
CA THR A 124 10.62 16.76 12.14
C THR A 124 10.68 17.14 10.66
N SER A 125 11.72 17.88 10.28
CA SER A 125 11.89 18.38 8.91
C SER A 125 12.44 17.33 7.93
N ASP A 126 12.95 16.23 8.43
CA ASP A 126 13.63 15.15 7.71
C ASP A 126 12.70 13.97 7.36
N LEU A 127 11.39 14.10 7.64
CA LEU A 127 10.41 13.09 7.24
C LEU A 127 10.34 12.94 5.73
N THR A 128 10.45 11.68 5.28
CA THR A 128 10.37 11.28 3.88
C THR A 128 9.27 10.25 3.66
N TRP A 129 9.02 9.90 2.41
CA TRP A 129 8.10 8.84 2.05
C TRP A 129 8.57 7.48 2.59
N GLU A 130 7.66 6.74 3.20
CA GLU A 130 7.85 5.31 3.39
C GLU A 130 7.82 4.64 2.03
N THR A 131 8.84 3.84 1.71
CA THR A 131 8.98 3.23 0.39
C THR A 131 8.91 1.73 0.49
N THR A 132 7.98 1.13 -0.24
CA THR A 132 7.87 -0.32 -0.41
C THR A 132 8.38 -0.69 -1.80
N THR A 133 9.40 -1.54 -1.84
CA THR A 133 9.91 -2.18 -3.06
C THR A 133 9.39 -3.61 -3.13
N GLN A 134 8.77 -3.97 -4.24
CA GLN A 134 8.23 -5.30 -4.45
C GLN A 134 8.80 -5.92 -5.73
N THR A 135 9.20 -7.18 -5.65
CA THR A 135 9.62 -8.02 -6.78
C THR A 135 8.75 -9.27 -6.80
N ASN A 136 8.17 -9.56 -7.95
CA ASN A 136 7.32 -10.74 -8.17
C ASN A 136 7.85 -11.52 -9.37
N ILE A 137 7.87 -12.84 -9.27
CA ILE A 137 8.13 -13.76 -10.37
C ILE A 137 7.00 -14.79 -10.35
N GLY A 138 6.32 -14.96 -11.48
CA GLY A 138 5.18 -15.87 -11.58
C GLY A 138 5.23 -16.74 -12.83
N LEU A 139 4.68 -17.92 -12.71
CA LEU A 139 4.48 -18.89 -13.78
C LEU A 139 3.00 -19.23 -13.88
N ASP A 140 2.43 -19.04 -15.05
CA ASP A 140 1.05 -19.43 -15.37
C ASP A 140 1.10 -20.59 -16.36
N LEU A 141 0.50 -21.72 -16.01
CA LEU A 141 0.43 -22.92 -16.84
C LEU A 141 -1.02 -23.37 -17.00
N THR A 142 -1.47 -23.51 -18.24
CA THR A 142 -2.79 -24.06 -18.56
C THR A 142 -2.61 -25.28 -19.46
N VAL A 143 -3.26 -26.38 -19.09
CA VAL A 143 -3.12 -27.66 -19.80
C VAL A 143 -4.48 -28.34 -19.99
N LEU A 144 -4.50 -29.39 -20.81
CA LEU A 144 -5.65 -30.28 -21.04
C LEU A 144 -6.87 -29.53 -21.61
N ASN A 145 -6.66 -28.74 -22.65
CA ASN A 145 -7.68 -27.91 -23.31
C ASN A 145 -8.40 -26.96 -22.32
N GLY A 146 -7.60 -26.29 -21.49
CA GLY A 146 -8.07 -25.32 -20.49
C GLY A 146 -8.82 -25.94 -19.31
N ARG A 147 -8.63 -27.23 -19.04
CA ARG A 147 -9.25 -27.91 -17.90
C ARG A 147 -8.49 -27.71 -16.61
N LEU A 148 -7.19 -27.66 -16.67
CA LEU A 148 -6.33 -27.48 -15.50
C LEU A 148 -5.47 -26.24 -15.68
N THR A 149 -5.55 -25.33 -14.72
CA THR A 149 -4.71 -24.12 -14.64
C THR A 149 -3.93 -24.16 -13.33
N PHE A 150 -2.65 -23.96 -13.42
CA PHE A 150 -1.71 -23.87 -12.30
C PHE A 150 -1.01 -22.51 -12.36
N ASN A 151 -1.02 -21.79 -11.25
CA ASN A 151 -0.27 -20.55 -11.07
C ASN A 151 0.67 -20.71 -9.89
N ALA A 152 1.91 -20.28 -10.07
CA ALA A 152 2.91 -20.23 -9.01
C ALA A 152 3.55 -18.85 -9.00
N ASP A 153 3.58 -18.23 -7.83
CA ASP A 153 4.15 -16.91 -7.63
C ASP A 153 5.15 -16.93 -6.50
N TYR A 154 6.29 -16.30 -6.73
CA TYR A 154 7.23 -15.90 -5.69
C TYR A 154 7.19 -14.40 -5.55
N TYR A 155 7.04 -13.91 -4.32
CA TYR A 155 7.10 -12.48 -4.04
C TYR A 155 8.16 -12.16 -2.97
N TYR A 156 8.79 -11.03 -3.16
CA TYR A 156 9.69 -10.40 -2.20
C TYR A 156 9.30 -8.93 -2.06
N LYS A 157 8.88 -8.53 -0.87
CA LYS A 157 8.44 -7.18 -0.55
C LYS A 157 9.29 -6.63 0.60
N LYS A 158 9.91 -5.48 0.36
CA LYS A 158 10.74 -4.79 1.35
C LYS A 158 10.23 -3.37 1.53
N THR A 159 9.80 -3.05 2.75
CA THR A 159 9.42 -1.70 3.16
C THR A 159 10.56 -1.08 3.93
N LYS A 160 10.96 0.13 3.54
CA LYS A 160 12.01 0.93 4.17
C LYS A 160 11.45 2.28 4.61
N ASN A 161 12.17 2.94 5.53
CA ASN A 161 11.81 4.25 6.03
C ASN A 161 10.37 4.27 6.57
N MET A 162 10.00 3.25 7.34
CA MET A 162 8.65 3.15 7.90
C MET A 162 8.36 4.38 8.76
N LEU A 163 7.20 4.97 8.54
CA LEU A 163 6.75 6.14 9.27
C LEU A 163 6.12 5.70 10.59
N MET A 164 6.78 6.01 11.70
CA MET A 164 6.31 5.64 13.03
C MET A 164 6.53 6.76 14.05
N ASN A 165 5.73 6.74 15.11
CA ASN A 165 5.93 7.60 16.26
C ASN A 165 6.82 6.88 17.28
N VAL A 166 7.98 7.42 17.53
CA VAL A 166 8.94 6.92 18.52
C VAL A 166 8.70 7.64 19.84
N SER A 167 8.49 6.88 20.91
CA SER A 167 8.33 7.42 22.25
C SER A 167 9.64 8.01 22.76
N LEU A 168 9.57 9.17 23.37
CA LEU A 168 10.71 9.84 24.00
C LEU A 168 10.76 9.50 25.50
N PRO A 169 11.97 9.37 26.09
CA PRO A 169 12.11 9.22 27.53
C PRO A 169 11.48 10.40 28.28
N ALA A 170 10.88 10.11 29.42
CA ALA A 170 10.32 11.16 30.27
C ALA A 170 11.39 12.18 30.67
N GLY A 171 11.11 13.47 30.47
CA GLY A 171 12.03 14.57 30.73
C GLY A 171 13.00 14.91 29.61
N ALA A 172 13.06 14.15 28.53
CA ALA A 172 13.92 14.47 27.38
C ALA A 172 13.38 15.64 26.54
N ALA A 173 12.06 15.81 26.49
CA ALA A 173 11.38 16.90 25.81
C ALA A 173 9.98 17.10 26.40
N ALA A 174 9.34 18.22 26.08
CA ALA A 174 7.94 18.48 26.47
C ALA A 174 6.94 17.58 25.69
N ALA A 175 7.34 17.07 24.51
CA ALA A 175 6.55 16.11 23.76
C ALA A 175 6.90 14.67 24.15
N THR A 176 5.89 13.79 24.17
CA THR A 176 6.06 12.37 24.54
C THR A 176 6.49 11.48 23.40
N SER A 177 6.37 11.95 22.16
CA SER A 177 6.76 11.19 20.95
C SER A 177 7.22 12.11 19.82
N ILE A 178 7.96 11.52 18.90
CA ILE A 178 8.44 12.16 17.67
C ILE A 178 8.15 11.24 16.49
N ALA A 179 7.66 11.80 15.37
CA ALA A 179 7.51 11.06 14.13
C ALA A 179 8.87 10.92 13.44
N ARG A 180 9.24 9.70 13.04
CA ARG A 180 10.48 9.40 12.32
C ARG A 180 10.29 8.35 11.25
N ASN A 181 11.21 8.36 10.28
CA ASN A 181 11.37 7.27 9.33
C ASN A 181 12.35 6.24 9.91
N GLU A 182 11.82 5.31 10.69
CA GLU A 182 12.64 4.26 11.31
C GLU A 182 12.03 2.90 11.03
N GLY A 183 12.88 1.90 10.89
CA GLY A 183 12.46 0.53 10.68
C GLY A 183 12.44 0.08 9.22
N GLU A 184 12.54 -1.20 9.10
CA GLU A 184 12.53 -1.95 7.85
C GLU A 184 11.72 -3.23 8.05
N MET A 185 10.91 -3.59 7.07
CA MET A 185 10.14 -4.83 7.09
C MET A 185 10.36 -5.59 5.79
N VAL A 186 10.61 -6.89 5.90
CA VAL A 186 10.73 -7.79 4.75
C VAL A 186 9.64 -8.84 4.84
N ASN A 187 8.91 -9.01 3.74
CA ASN A 187 7.91 -10.05 3.57
C ASN A 187 8.20 -10.79 2.26
N LYS A 188 8.31 -12.12 2.31
CA LYS A 188 8.58 -12.96 1.14
C LYS A 188 7.83 -14.27 1.28
N GLY A 189 7.42 -14.84 0.16
CA GLY A 189 6.69 -16.09 0.17
C GLY A 189 6.46 -16.66 -1.22
N PHE A 190 5.85 -17.85 -1.22
CA PHE A 190 5.35 -18.52 -2.40
C PHE A 190 3.85 -18.64 -2.33
N GLU A 191 3.18 -18.42 -3.44
CA GLU A 191 1.74 -18.60 -3.58
C GLU A 191 1.50 -19.60 -4.73
N PHE A 192 0.61 -20.56 -4.49
CA PHE A 192 0.23 -21.56 -5.48
C PHE A 192 -1.28 -21.57 -5.61
N SER A 193 -1.75 -21.63 -6.85
CA SER A 193 -3.18 -21.76 -7.15
C SER A 193 -3.37 -22.85 -8.20
N ILE A 194 -4.30 -23.75 -7.96
CA ILE A 194 -4.72 -24.81 -8.88
C ILE A 194 -6.21 -24.67 -9.11
N SER A 195 -6.60 -24.56 -10.38
CA SER A 195 -8.01 -24.54 -10.79
C SER A 195 -8.28 -25.66 -11.77
N SER A 196 -9.33 -26.45 -11.52
CA SER A 196 -9.71 -27.58 -12.35
C SER A 196 -11.17 -27.46 -12.78
N LYS A 197 -11.42 -27.62 -14.09
CA LYS A 197 -12.76 -27.68 -14.69
C LYS A 197 -13.08 -29.12 -15.04
N ASN A 198 -13.67 -29.88 -14.09
CA ASN A 198 -13.89 -31.33 -14.22
C ASN A 198 -15.00 -31.66 -15.18
N PHE A 199 -16.05 -30.85 -15.28
CA PHE A 199 -17.21 -31.08 -16.12
C PHE A 199 -17.39 -29.93 -17.11
N ARG A 200 -17.37 -30.22 -18.40
CA ARG A 200 -17.73 -29.33 -19.50
C ARG A 200 -18.86 -30.02 -20.30
N GLY A 201 -20.08 -29.51 -20.21
CA GLY A 201 -21.20 -30.00 -21.01
C GLY A 201 -22.57 -29.69 -20.37
N CYS A 202 -23.63 -29.93 -21.13
CA CYS A 202 -25.02 -29.67 -20.75
C CYS A 202 -25.59 -30.58 -19.64
N LEU A 203 -24.79 -31.39 -18.96
CA LEU A 203 -25.23 -32.30 -17.90
C LEU A 203 -25.44 -31.64 -16.52
N LEU A 204 -24.97 -30.40 -16.35
CA LEU A 204 -25.31 -29.61 -15.16
C LEU A 204 -26.43 -28.63 -15.53
N TYR A 205 -27.64 -29.16 -15.52
CA TYR A 205 -28.83 -28.32 -15.44
C TYR A 205 -28.96 -27.83 -14.00
N THR A 206 -28.53 -26.63 -13.75
CA THR A 206 -28.85 -25.99 -12.48
C THR A 206 -30.34 -25.68 -12.52
N SER A 207 -31.12 -26.29 -11.64
CA SER A 207 -32.51 -25.92 -11.46
C SER A 207 -32.62 -24.41 -11.26
N PRO A 208 -33.55 -23.74 -11.94
CA PRO A 208 -33.68 -22.29 -11.82
C PRO A 208 -33.84 -21.90 -10.35
N SER A 209 -33.09 -20.89 -9.94
CA SER A 209 -33.19 -20.35 -8.58
C SER A 209 -34.66 -20.02 -8.27
N PRO A 210 -35.15 -20.21 -7.04
CA PRO A 210 -36.50 -19.76 -6.64
C PRO A 210 -36.76 -18.27 -6.96
N ARG A 211 -35.73 -17.48 -7.20
CA ARG A 211 -35.81 -16.08 -7.61
C ARG A 211 -36.18 -15.92 -9.08
N ASP A 212 -35.79 -16.85 -9.94
CA ASP A 212 -36.08 -16.82 -11.38
C ASP A 212 -37.48 -17.27 -11.69
N MET A 213 -38.05 -18.11 -10.83
CA MET A 213 -39.44 -18.60 -10.97
C MET A 213 -40.50 -17.55 -10.62
N ARG A 214 -40.16 -16.43 -9.99
CA ARG A 214 -41.11 -15.35 -9.66
C ARG A 214 -41.31 -14.33 -10.78
N ARG A 215 -40.62 -14.42 -11.91
CA ARG A 215 -40.70 -13.44 -13.03
C ARG A 215 -41.56 -13.86 -14.21
N SER A 216 -42.20 -15.04 -14.15
CA SER A 216 -43.13 -15.51 -15.19
C SER A 216 -44.59 -15.58 -14.68
N ARG A 217 -45.10 -14.41 -14.23
CA ARG A 217 -46.52 -14.13 -14.11
C ARG A 217 -46.81 -12.71 -14.50
#